data_bbfc57777a4e266509869bd031212bb9
#
_entry.id   bbfc57777a4e266509869bd031212bb9
#
_cell.length_a   1.000
_cell.length_b   1.000
_cell.length_c   1.000
_cell.angle_alpha   90.00
_cell.angle_beta   90.00
_cell.angle_gamma   90.00
#
_symmetry.space_group_name_H-M   'P 1'
#
loop_
_entity.id
_entity.type
_entity.pdbx_description
1 polymer ?
#
loop_
_entity_poly.entity_id
_entity_poly.type
_entity_poly.pdbx_seq_one_letter_code
_entity_poly.pdbx_strand_id
1 'polypeptide(L)'
;IMQNAANGYYPLSYTVSYKLTPDATVSYQETYVSYVRINNPSMVEQPPAEDNKQGDFNPNDRQKARIILDGYRTEPEKVFAGQPFTLVLSVKNASGDIPASNILLSAESEKADNSSVFSTEAGSNSFVINSLKAGEAKELRLNLEASAGVDPRSYTITLNEKFDSPAFKNAEDKLTLDIPVFQVARYSISTPELSPDSIEIGKESNVMFNLNNTGRV
;
A
#
# COMPACT_ATOMS: atom_id res chain seq x y z
N ILE A 1 -17.46 38.96 -0.96
CA ILE A 1 -16.08 38.74 -0.53
C ILE A 1 -15.92 39.46 0.79
N MET A 2 -15.60 38.75 1.86
CA MET A 2 -15.43 39.33 3.20
C MET A 2 -14.20 40.24 3.20
N GLN A 3 -14.41 41.53 3.44
CA GLN A 3 -13.34 42.52 3.44
C GLN A 3 -12.26 42.32 4.54
N ASN A 4 -12.53 41.44 5.54
CA ASN A 4 -11.69 41.21 6.69
C ASN A 4 -11.16 39.79 6.76
N ALA A 5 -11.10 39.07 5.63
CA ALA A 5 -10.50 37.72 5.63
C ALA A 5 -8.99 37.80 5.84
N ALA A 6 -8.47 37.02 6.77
CA ALA A 6 -7.04 36.87 6.99
C ALA A 6 -6.36 36.20 5.78
N ASN A 7 -5.04 36.38 5.66
CA ASN A 7 -4.26 35.60 4.69
C ASN A 7 -4.41 34.12 4.98
N GLY A 8 -4.68 33.30 3.98
CA GLY A 8 -4.84 31.89 4.19
C GLY A 8 -5.60 31.19 3.09
N TYR A 9 -5.79 29.89 3.28
CA TYR A 9 -6.60 29.04 2.41
C TYR A 9 -7.95 28.80 3.06
N TYR A 10 -9.00 29.08 2.31
CA TYR A 10 -10.39 28.93 2.76
C TYR A 10 -11.07 27.81 2.00
N PRO A 11 -11.75 26.89 2.68
CA PRO A 11 -12.46 25.83 2.02
C PRO A 11 -13.67 26.36 1.23
N LEU A 12 -13.82 25.88 0.03
CA LEU A 12 -14.99 26.08 -0.82
C LEU A 12 -15.63 24.71 -1.05
N SER A 13 -16.76 24.47 -0.39
CA SER A 13 -17.54 23.26 -0.59
C SER A 13 -18.57 23.47 -1.67
N TYR A 14 -18.68 22.56 -2.61
CA TYR A 14 -19.73 22.52 -3.61
C TYR A 14 -20.27 21.11 -3.77
N THR A 15 -21.58 21.02 -3.92
CA THR A 15 -22.29 19.75 -4.10
C THR A 15 -22.77 19.66 -5.53
N VAL A 16 -22.39 18.58 -6.21
CA VAL A 16 -22.88 18.26 -7.55
C VAL A 16 -24.01 17.25 -7.38
N SER A 17 -25.17 17.60 -7.91
CA SER A 17 -26.31 16.68 -7.99
C SER A 17 -26.48 16.23 -9.43
N TYR A 18 -26.54 14.94 -9.68
CA TYR A 18 -26.70 14.41 -11.02
C TYR A 18 -27.64 13.21 -11.05
N LYS A 19 -28.15 12.91 -12.25
CA LYS A 19 -28.95 11.74 -12.54
C LYS A 19 -28.24 10.94 -13.63
N LEU A 20 -28.29 9.62 -13.54
CA LEU A 20 -27.63 8.74 -14.53
C LEU A 20 -28.32 8.77 -15.91
N THR A 21 -29.62 9.05 -15.91
CA THR A 21 -30.40 9.27 -17.15
C THR A 21 -31.36 10.43 -16.92
N PRO A 22 -31.82 11.14 -17.98
CA PRO A 22 -32.74 12.27 -17.85
C PRO A 22 -34.04 11.91 -17.09
N ASP A 23 -34.52 10.69 -17.25
CA ASP A 23 -35.78 10.20 -16.67
C ASP A 23 -35.60 9.48 -15.32
N ALA A 24 -34.37 9.43 -14.79
CA ALA A 24 -34.11 8.75 -13.53
C ALA A 24 -34.83 9.45 -12.38
N THR A 25 -35.54 8.66 -11.56
CA THR A 25 -36.20 9.15 -10.33
C THR A 25 -35.21 9.35 -9.18
N VAL A 26 -34.07 8.67 -9.24
CA VAL A 26 -33.00 8.77 -8.23
C VAL A 26 -31.97 9.81 -8.67
N SER A 27 -31.67 10.76 -7.78
CA SER A 27 -30.55 11.69 -7.91
C SER A 27 -29.42 11.32 -6.97
N TYR A 28 -28.19 11.44 -7.46
CA TYR A 28 -26.97 11.27 -6.70
C TYR A 28 -26.41 12.63 -6.34
N GLN A 29 -25.74 12.70 -5.19
CA GLN A 29 -25.06 13.92 -4.75
C GLN A 29 -23.63 13.57 -4.33
N GLU A 30 -22.70 14.36 -4.80
CA GLU A 30 -21.30 14.29 -4.41
C GLU A 30 -20.84 15.67 -3.95
N THR A 31 -20.18 15.72 -2.80
CA THR A 31 -19.67 16.96 -2.25
C THR A 31 -18.16 17.00 -2.40
N TYR A 32 -17.67 18.07 -2.99
CA TYR A 32 -16.26 18.33 -3.20
C TYR A 32 -15.84 19.55 -2.39
N VAL A 33 -14.61 19.52 -1.89
CA VAL A 33 -14.00 20.64 -1.19
C VAL A 33 -12.79 21.10 -1.98
N SER A 34 -12.79 22.35 -2.36
CA SER A 34 -11.66 23.07 -2.95
C SER A 34 -11.17 24.13 -2.00
N TYR A 35 -9.93 24.58 -2.15
CA TYR A 35 -9.40 25.65 -1.30
C TYR A 35 -9.02 26.85 -2.14
N VAL A 36 -9.47 28.04 -1.71
CA VAL A 36 -9.13 29.30 -2.34
C VAL A 36 -8.15 30.05 -1.43
N ARG A 37 -7.02 30.44 -1.99
CA ARG A 37 -6.07 31.30 -1.27
C ARG A 37 -6.55 32.75 -1.29
N ILE A 38 -6.70 33.32 -0.11
CA ILE A 38 -6.92 34.75 0.06
C ILE A 38 -5.58 35.38 0.47
N ASN A 39 -5.15 36.38 -0.29
CA ASN A 39 -4.01 37.21 0.05
C ASN A 39 -4.53 38.63 0.30
N ASN A 40 -4.61 39.01 1.57
CA ASN A 40 -5.05 40.34 1.98
C ASN A 40 -3.85 41.18 2.39
N PRO A 41 -3.36 42.10 1.55
CA PRO A 41 -2.16 42.87 1.82
C PRO A 41 -2.31 43.86 3.00
N SER A 42 -3.54 44.05 3.48
CA SER A 42 -3.82 44.96 4.61
C SER A 42 -3.75 44.26 5.98
N MET A 43 -3.50 42.94 6.03
CA MET A 43 -3.38 42.21 7.28
C MET A 43 -1.91 41.88 7.55
N VAL A 44 -1.40 42.35 8.68
CA VAL A 44 -0.10 41.92 9.22
C VAL A 44 -0.19 40.45 9.60
N GLU A 45 0.73 39.62 9.11
CA GLU A 45 0.80 38.20 9.51
C GLU A 45 0.97 38.10 11.03
N GLN A 46 -0.04 37.57 11.68
CA GLN A 46 0.05 37.14 13.07
C GLN A 46 0.65 35.73 13.08
N PRO A 47 1.63 35.41 13.96
CA PRO A 47 2.16 34.06 14.05
C PRO A 47 1.02 33.06 14.27
N PRO A 48 1.05 31.87 13.67
CA PRO A 48 -0.01 30.89 13.82
C PRO A 48 -0.20 30.52 15.28
N ALA A 49 -1.42 30.65 15.79
CA ALA A 49 -1.81 30.04 17.06
C ALA A 49 -1.77 28.51 16.91
N GLU A 50 -1.07 27.83 17.82
CA GLU A 50 -1.12 26.38 17.94
C GLU A 50 -2.53 25.94 18.31
N ASP A 51 -3.32 25.51 17.34
CA ASP A 51 -4.65 24.95 17.58
C ASP A 51 -4.62 23.43 17.28
N ASN A 52 -4.53 22.68 18.37
CA ASN A 52 -4.64 21.23 18.41
C ASN A 52 -6.11 20.81 18.14
N LYS A 53 -6.56 20.83 16.91
CA LYS A 53 -7.82 20.18 16.50
C LYS A 53 -7.57 19.13 15.44
N GLN A 54 -7.73 17.92 15.86
CA GLN A 54 -7.73 16.71 15.05
C GLN A 54 -8.92 16.77 14.07
N GLY A 55 -8.65 16.88 12.77
CA GLY A 55 -9.66 16.73 11.72
C GLY A 55 -9.70 17.81 10.63
N ASP A 56 -9.09 18.98 10.82
CA ASP A 56 -9.05 20.00 9.78
C ASP A 56 -7.76 19.93 8.96
N PHE A 57 -7.91 20.18 7.65
CA PHE A 57 -6.80 20.31 6.73
C PHE A 57 -5.83 21.41 7.22
N ASN A 58 -4.66 21.02 7.68
CA ASN A 58 -3.63 21.94 8.12
C ASN A 58 -2.97 22.60 6.89
N PRO A 59 -3.06 23.93 6.71
CA PRO A 59 -2.41 24.61 5.59
C PRO A 59 -0.88 24.41 5.58
N ASN A 60 -0.27 24.07 6.73
CA ASN A 60 1.14 23.72 6.82
C ASN A 60 1.48 22.41 6.11
N ASP A 61 0.53 21.49 5.93
CA ASP A 61 0.76 20.25 5.19
C ASP A 61 1.09 20.49 3.72
N ARG A 62 0.79 21.65 3.17
CA ARG A 62 1.21 22.06 1.83
C ARG A 62 2.67 22.47 1.74
N GLN A 63 3.32 22.76 2.87
CA GLN A 63 4.74 23.08 2.95
C GLN A 63 5.61 21.86 3.26
N LYS A 64 4.95 20.72 3.52
CA LYS A 64 5.55 19.41 3.71
C LYS A 64 5.68 18.71 2.36
N ALA A 65 6.81 18.08 2.11
CA ALA A 65 6.96 17.19 0.96
C ALA A 65 5.94 16.03 1.09
N ARG A 66 5.50 15.53 -0.03
CA ARG A 66 4.52 14.43 -0.08
C ARG A 66 5.16 13.22 -0.74
N ILE A 67 5.59 12.30 0.07
CA ILE A 67 6.13 11.03 -0.41
C ILE A 67 4.97 10.07 -0.61
N ILE A 68 4.96 9.40 -1.76
CA ILE A 68 3.93 8.40 -2.10
C ILE A 68 4.57 7.14 -2.68
N LEU A 69 3.85 6.05 -2.61
CA LEU A 69 4.12 4.86 -3.38
C LEU A 69 3.47 5.01 -4.76
N ASP A 70 4.28 5.31 -5.79
CA ASP A 70 3.82 5.50 -7.17
C ASP A 70 3.47 4.15 -7.84
N GLY A 71 4.03 3.06 -7.33
CA GLY A 71 3.73 1.70 -7.73
C GLY A 71 4.66 0.70 -7.06
N TYR A 72 4.29 -0.57 -7.17
CA TYR A 72 5.15 -1.68 -6.73
C TYR A 72 4.97 -2.89 -7.64
N ARG A 73 5.93 -3.80 -7.60
CA ARG A 73 5.88 -5.11 -8.23
C ARG A 73 6.68 -6.11 -7.42
N THR A 74 6.40 -7.37 -7.61
CA THR A 74 7.18 -8.48 -7.04
C THR A 74 7.92 -9.25 -8.13
N GLU A 75 9.09 -9.76 -7.79
CA GLU A 75 9.91 -10.60 -8.65
C GLU A 75 10.26 -11.89 -7.90
N PRO A 76 9.65 -13.04 -8.25
CA PRO A 76 8.67 -13.26 -9.32
C PRO A 76 7.32 -12.57 -9.08
N GLU A 77 6.52 -12.40 -10.15
CA GLU A 77 5.21 -11.74 -10.12
C GLU A 77 4.24 -12.40 -9.10
N LYS A 78 4.28 -13.73 -9.00
CA LYS A 78 3.50 -14.47 -8.00
C LYS A 78 4.38 -14.84 -6.81
N VAL A 79 3.95 -14.41 -5.63
CA VAL A 79 4.61 -14.74 -4.36
C VAL A 79 4.00 -16.01 -3.79
N PHE A 80 4.82 -17.05 -3.57
CA PHE A 80 4.39 -18.29 -2.95
C PHE A 80 4.88 -18.38 -1.51
N ALA A 81 4.05 -18.92 -0.64
CA ALA A 81 4.41 -19.20 0.74
C ALA A 81 5.64 -20.12 0.82
N GLY A 82 6.61 -19.77 1.67
CA GLY A 82 7.87 -20.47 1.83
C GLY A 82 8.86 -20.23 0.69
N GLN A 83 8.68 -19.18 -0.13
CA GLN A 83 9.58 -18.85 -1.21
C GLN A 83 10.10 -17.42 -1.09
N PRO A 84 11.36 -17.18 -1.45
CA PRO A 84 11.92 -15.84 -1.53
C PRO A 84 11.37 -15.08 -2.74
N PHE A 85 11.28 -13.77 -2.58
CA PHE A 85 10.92 -12.83 -3.65
C PHE A 85 11.54 -11.46 -3.41
N THR A 86 11.65 -10.67 -4.46
CA THR A 86 12.06 -9.26 -4.34
C THR A 86 10.85 -8.36 -4.49
N LEU A 87 10.60 -7.53 -3.50
CA LEU A 87 9.64 -6.43 -3.57
C LEU A 87 10.34 -5.20 -4.15
N VAL A 88 9.85 -4.71 -5.27
CA VAL A 88 10.34 -3.51 -5.94
C VAL A 88 9.33 -2.40 -5.75
N LEU A 89 9.75 -1.33 -5.10
CA LEU A 89 8.93 -0.18 -4.75
C LEU A 89 9.34 1.04 -5.56
N SER A 90 8.41 1.75 -6.15
CA SER A 90 8.64 3.08 -6.75
C SER A 90 8.15 4.14 -5.79
N VAL A 91 9.06 4.79 -5.09
CA VAL A 91 8.77 5.88 -4.14
C VAL A 91 8.96 7.21 -4.85
N LYS A 92 7.97 8.10 -4.75
CA LYS A 92 7.95 9.38 -5.46
C LYS A 92 7.61 10.53 -4.53
N ASN A 93 8.30 11.63 -4.70
CA ASN A 93 7.88 12.90 -4.11
C ASN A 93 6.84 13.57 -5.03
N ALA A 94 5.57 13.48 -4.65
CA ALA A 94 4.44 14.02 -5.42
C ALA A 94 4.20 15.52 -5.18
N SER A 95 5.09 16.21 -4.44
CA SER A 95 5.01 17.67 -4.28
C SER A 95 5.33 18.38 -5.59
N GLY A 96 4.73 19.52 -5.82
CA GLY A 96 4.99 20.34 -7.02
C GLY A 96 6.36 21.02 -7.00
N ASP A 97 6.82 21.48 -5.81
CA ASP A 97 7.99 22.32 -5.65
C ASP A 97 8.81 22.07 -4.37
N ILE A 98 8.33 21.20 -3.48
CA ILE A 98 8.95 20.97 -2.17
C ILE A 98 9.83 19.72 -2.21
N PRO A 99 11.15 19.82 -2.04
CA PRO A 99 12.03 18.67 -1.95
C PRO A 99 11.90 17.97 -0.59
N ALA A 100 12.20 16.67 -0.57
CA ALA A 100 12.38 15.89 0.65
C ALA A 100 13.86 15.53 0.83
N SER A 101 14.30 15.41 2.08
CA SER A 101 15.66 14.96 2.42
C SER A 101 15.64 14.09 3.67
N ASN A 102 16.75 13.39 3.91
CA ASN A 102 16.91 12.49 5.07
C ASN A 102 15.73 11.49 5.20
N ILE A 103 15.29 10.93 4.07
CA ILE A 103 14.13 10.06 4.04
C ILE A 103 14.56 8.69 4.57
N LEU A 104 13.96 8.26 5.66
CA LEU A 104 14.06 6.91 6.23
C LEU A 104 12.74 6.19 5.98
N LEU A 105 12.80 5.06 5.30
CA LEU A 105 11.67 4.17 5.07
C LEU A 105 11.93 2.85 5.81
N SER A 106 11.00 2.42 6.65
CA SER A 106 11.07 1.15 7.36
C SER A 106 9.87 0.29 7.05
N ALA A 107 10.10 -0.92 6.53
CA ALA A 107 9.05 -1.85 6.17
C ALA A 107 8.65 -2.72 7.38
N GLU A 108 7.36 -2.80 7.65
CA GLU A 108 6.77 -3.69 8.65
C GLU A 108 5.78 -4.63 7.97
N SER A 109 5.95 -5.92 8.21
CA SER A 109 5.04 -6.96 7.72
C SER A 109 3.86 -7.14 8.65
N GLU A 110 2.69 -7.40 8.08
CA GLU A 110 1.56 -7.97 8.82
C GLU A 110 2.00 -9.23 9.56
N LYS A 111 1.38 -9.50 10.70
CA LYS A 111 1.62 -10.70 11.50
C LYS A 111 0.47 -11.70 11.33
N ALA A 112 0.83 -12.95 11.12
CA ALA A 112 -0.07 -14.09 11.24
C ALA A 112 0.46 -14.99 12.36
N ASP A 113 -0.41 -15.44 13.27
CA ASP A 113 -0.05 -16.27 14.42
C ASP A 113 1.14 -15.73 15.23
N ASN A 114 1.16 -14.41 15.48
CA ASN A 114 2.21 -13.66 16.14
C ASN A 114 3.59 -13.63 15.43
N SER A 115 3.69 -14.17 14.23
CA SER A 115 4.91 -14.14 13.40
C SER A 115 4.73 -13.24 12.19
N SER A 116 5.80 -12.55 11.77
CA SER A 116 5.78 -11.76 10.55
C SER A 116 5.54 -12.66 9.33
N VAL A 117 4.61 -12.26 8.48
CA VAL A 117 4.31 -12.98 7.23
C VAL A 117 5.46 -12.88 6.24
N PHE A 118 6.08 -11.71 6.17
CA PHE A 118 7.25 -11.48 5.34
C PHE A 118 8.46 -11.20 6.23
N SER A 119 9.54 -11.90 6.02
CA SER A 119 10.82 -11.70 6.69
C SER A 119 11.88 -11.26 5.70
N THR A 120 12.86 -10.47 6.15
CA THR A 120 14.00 -10.06 5.32
C THR A 120 15.10 -11.09 5.40
N GLU A 121 15.61 -11.51 4.26
CA GLU A 121 16.72 -12.47 4.19
C GLU A 121 18.04 -11.89 4.73
N ALA A 122 18.26 -10.60 4.59
CA ALA A 122 19.49 -9.90 4.95
C ALA A 122 19.41 -9.03 6.21
N GLY A 123 18.34 -9.13 7.01
CA GLY A 123 18.22 -8.47 8.32
C GLY A 123 17.92 -6.97 8.32
N SER A 124 17.93 -6.28 7.18
CA SER A 124 17.54 -4.85 7.11
C SER A 124 16.24 -4.67 6.36
N ASN A 125 15.27 -4.07 7.04
CA ASN A 125 13.98 -3.66 6.49
C ASN A 125 13.88 -2.15 6.26
N SER A 126 15.02 -1.45 6.29
CA SER A 126 15.05 0.01 6.25
C SER A 126 15.91 0.53 5.09
N PHE A 127 15.46 1.64 4.51
CA PHE A 127 16.12 2.34 3.41
C PHE A 127 16.36 3.79 3.78
N VAL A 128 17.48 4.33 3.33
CA VAL A 128 17.78 5.76 3.43
C VAL A 128 17.88 6.35 2.03
N ILE A 129 17.11 7.40 1.79
CA ILE A 129 17.21 8.23 0.60
C ILE A 129 17.68 9.62 1.04
N ASN A 130 18.86 10.04 0.61
CA ASN A 130 19.43 11.31 1.06
C ASN A 130 18.59 12.52 0.63
N SER A 131 18.09 12.49 -0.61
CA SER A 131 17.21 13.53 -1.13
C SER A 131 16.32 13.00 -2.26
N LEU A 132 15.15 13.62 -2.41
CA LEU A 132 14.19 13.35 -3.47
C LEU A 132 13.57 14.70 -3.88
N LYS A 133 13.89 15.19 -5.06
CA LYS A 133 13.36 16.45 -5.59
C LYS A 133 11.85 16.36 -5.79
N ALA A 134 11.19 17.49 -5.88
CA ALA A 134 9.79 17.54 -6.28
C ALA A 134 9.58 16.83 -7.62
N GLY A 135 8.60 15.92 -7.68
CA GLY A 135 8.30 15.09 -8.86
C GLY A 135 9.25 13.91 -9.12
N GLU A 136 10.36 13.81 -8.38
CA GLU A 136 11.35 12.73 -8.56
C GLU A 136 10.84 11.42 -7.95
N ALA A 137 11.13 10.31 -8.65
CA ALA A 137 10.86 8.96 -8.17
C ALA A 137 12.16 8.17 -8.02
N LYS A 138 12.18 7.22 -7.08
CA LYS A 138 13.29 6.31 -6.84
C LYS A 138 12.80 4.88 -6.65
N GLU A 139 13.45 3.93 -7.31
CA GLU A 139 13.19 2.50 -7.12
C GLU A 139 13.99 1.97 -5.93
N LEU A 140 13.33 1.22 -5.06
CA LEU A 140 13.90 0.50 -3.94
C LEU A 140 13.61 -0.98 -4.08
N ARG A 141 14.54 -1.83 -3.66
CA ARG A 141 14.41 -3.29 -3.76
C ARG A 141 14.59 -3.90 -2.38
N LEU A 142 13.65 -4.73 -1.97
CA LEU A 142 13.64 -5.41 -0.69
C LEU A 142 13.50 -6.92 -0.92
N ASN A 143 14.51 -7.68 -0.53
CA ASN A 143 14.47 -9.13 -0.60
C ASN A 143 13.75 -9.69 0.62
N LEU A 144 12.68 -10.40 0.37
CA LEU A 144 11.77 -10.94 1.35
C LEU A 144 11.54 -12.42 1.12
N GLU A 145 11.18 -13.11 2.19
CA GLU A 145 10.65 -14.46 2.13
C GLU A 145 9.25 -14.49 2.75
N ALA A 146 8.30 -15.10 2.06
CA ALA A 146 6.96 -15.33 2.60
C ALA A 146 6.97 -16.55 3.51
N SER A 147 6.39 -16.46 4.71
CA SER A 147 6.28 -17.57 5.65
C SER A 147 5.53 -18.76 5.02
N ALA A 148 6.07 -19.97 5.20
CA ALA A 148 5.51 -21.20 4.62
C ALA A 148 4.13 -21.59 5.19
N GLY A 149 3.82 -21.16 6.42
CA GLY A 149 2.60 -21.54 7.15
C GLY A 149 1.39 -20.63 6.93
N VAL A 150 1.51 -19.60 6.09
CA VAL A 150 0.43 -18.61 5.90
C VAL A 150 -0.62 -19.09 4.90
N ASP A 151 -1.84 -18.63 5.09
CA ASP A 151 -2.96 -18.94 4.19
C ASP A 151 -2.85 -18.16 2.86
N PRO A 152 -3.44 -18.70 1.76
CA PRO A 152 -3.44 -17.99 0.47
C PRO A 152 -4.41 -16.82 0.49
N ARG A 153 -3.89 -15.62 0.77
CA ARG A 153 -4.59 -14.34 0.75
C ARG A 153 -3.61 -13.17 0.57
N SER A 154 -4.13 -11.97 0.47
CA SER A 154 -3.30 -10.78 0.53
C SER A 154 -2.90 -10.44 1.96
N TYR A 155 -1.65 -9.98 2.10
CA TYR A 155 -1.07 -9.52 3.36
C TYR A 155 -0.46 -8.15 3.20
N THR A 156 -0.60 -7.32 4.21
CA THR A 156 -0.19 -5.93 4.18
C THR A 156 1.27 -5.74 4.59
N ILE A 157 2.01 -4.94 3.84
CA ILE A 157 3.26 -4.33 4.28
C ILE A 157 3.00 -2.85 4.52
N THR A 158 3.43 -2.36 5.69
CA THR A 158 3.41 -0.95 6.06
C THR A 158 4.82 -0.38 5.93
N LEU A 159 4.98 0.71 5.18
CA LEU A 159 6.20 1.49 5.12
C LEU A 159 6.03 2.71 6.02
N ASN A 160 6.73 2.73 7.13
CA ASN A 160 6.80 3.90 8.00
C ASN A 160 7.86 4.84 7.44
N GLU A 161 7.47 6.09 7.24
CA GLU A 161 8.33 7.12 6.66
C GLU A 161 8.69 8.17 7.69
N LYS A 162 9.96 8.59 7.64
CA LYS A 162 10.44 9.80 8.34
C LYS A 162 11.29 10.59 7.36
N PHE A 163 11.02 11.89 7.26
CA PHE A 163 11.73 12.73 6.32
C PHE A 163 11.76 14.21 6.75
N ASP A 164 12.66 14.96 6.15
CA ASP A 164 12.74 16.40 6.28
C ASP A 164 12.23 17.09 5.01
N SER A 165 11.57 18.21 5.21
CA SER A 165 11.26 19.22 4.19
C SER A 165 11.87 20.56 4.60
N PRO A 166 11.98 21.56 3.72
CA PRO A 166 12.56 22.85 4.07
C PRO A 166 11.96 23.52 5.31
N ALA A 167 10.63 23.43 5.46
CA ALA A 167 9.90 24.02 6.59
C ALA A 167 9.60 23.02 7.72
N PHE A 168 9.82 21.72 7.53
CA PHE A 168 9.47 20.67 8.49
C PHE A 168 10.64 19.72 8.71
N LYS A 169 10.87 19.38 9.96
CA LYS A 169 11.86 18.37 10.36
C LYS A 169 11.14 17.17 10.99
N ASN A 170 11.67 15.98 10.71
CA ASN A 170 11.13 14.72 11.22
C ASN A 170 9.63 14.53 10.91
N ALA A 171 9.19 14.91 9.72
CA ALA A 171 7.85 14.59 9.27
C ALA A 171 7.68 13.06 9.21
N GLU A 172 6.54 12.57 9.65
CA GLU A 172 6.22 11.14 9.65
C GLU A 172 4.98 10.89 8.80
N ASP A 173 4.99 9.77 8.07
CA ASP A 173 3.84 9.30 7.30
C ASP A 173 3.88 7.77 7.20
N LYS A 174 2.83 7.16 6.63
CA LYS A 174 2.72 5.72 6.44
C LYS A 174 2.14 5.43 5.07
N LEU A 175 2.80 4.52 4.35
CA LEU A 175 2.29 3.94 3.11
C LEU A 175 1.97 2.47 3.35
N THR A 176 0.93 1.98 2.74
CA THR A 176 0.54 0.55 2.82
C THR A 176 0.43 -0.04 1.44
N LEU A 177 0.79 -1.31 1.32
CA LEU A 177 0.60 -2.10 0.11
C LEU A 177 0.23 -3.54 0.49
N ASP A 178 -0.54 -4.19 -0.36
CA ASP A 178 -1.01 -5.55 -0.16
C ASP A 178 -0.36 -6.49 -1.17
N ILE A 179 0.24 -7.58 -0.68
CA ILE A 179 0.89 -8.58 -1.50
C ILE A 179 0.07 -9.86 -1.45
N PRO A 180 -0.45 -10.34 -2.58
CA PRO A 180 -1.13 -11.63 -2.65
C PRO A 180 -0.11 -12.77 -2.49
N VAL A 181 -0.35 -13.65 -1.52
CA VAL A 181 0.44 -14.84 -1.30
C VAL A 181 -0.35 -16.05 -1.74
N PHE A 182 0.29 -16.91 -2.53
CA PHE A 182 -0.26 -18.14 -3.06
C PHE A 182 0.32 -19.35 -2.35
N GLN A 183 -0.42 -20.44 -2.33
CA GLN A 183 0.09 -21.74 -1.90
C GLN A 183 0.27 -22.64 -3.12
N VAL A 184 1.27 -23.49 -3.07
CA VAL A 184 1.43 -24.55 -4.05
C VAL A 184 0.50 -25.68 -3.69
N ALA A 185 -0.32 -26.13 -4.67
CA ALA A 185 -1.17 -27.29 -4.48
C ALA A 185 -0.33 -28.54 -4.12
N ARG A 186 -0.70 -29.23 -3.06
CA ARG A 186 -0.03 -30.43 -2.58
C ARG A 186 -1.01 -31.58 -2.60
N TYR A 187 -0.62 -32.66 -3.25
CA TYR A 187 -1.42 -33.87 -3.32
C TYR A 187 -0.63 -35.06 -2.79
N SER A 188 -1.34 -35.98 -2.13
CA SER A 188 -0.84 -37.31 -1.82
C SER A 188 -1.67 -38.35 -2.57
N ILE A 189 -1.01 -39.34 -3.10
CA ILE A 189 -1.64 -40.46 -3.80
C ILE A 189 -1.41 -41.70 -2.95
N SER A 190 -2.50 -42.46 -2.66
CA SER A 190 -2.38 -43.74 -2.00
C SER A 190 -1.71 -44.77 -2.91
N THR A 191 -1.22 -45.87 -2.32
CA THR A 191 -0.79 -47.02 -3.11
C THR A 191 -1.93 -47.49 -3.98
N PRO A 192 -1.72 -47.65 -5.30
CA PRO A 192 -2.76 -48.19 -6.17
C PRO A 192 -3.17 -49.61 -5.78
N GLU A 193 -4.46 -49.88 -5.74
CA GLU A 193 -5.03 -51.19 -5.54
C GLU A 193 -5.55 -51.74 -6.87
N LEU A 194 -5.23 -52.99 -7.17
CA LEU A 194 -5.69 -53.70 -8.38
C LEU A 194 -6.85 -54.59 -8.05
N SER A 195 -7.83 -54.63 -8.94
CA SER A 195 -8.94 -55.58 -8.86
C SER A 195 -9.21 -56.19 -10.25
N PRO A 196 -8.91 -57.46 -10.45
CA PRO A 196 -8.26 -58.43 -9.55
C PRO A 196 -6.80 -58.09 -9.21
N ASP A 197 -6.24 -58.69 -8.16
CA ASP A 197 -4.87 -58.42 -7.62
C ASP A 197 -3.73 -58.65 -8.62
N SER A 198 -4.03 -59.25 -9.78
CA SER A 198 -3.06 -59.47 -10.86
C SER A 198 -3.67 -59.06 -12.21
N ILE A 199 -2.81 -58.48 -13.06
CA ILE A 199 -3.16 -58.10 -14.42
C ILE A 199 -2.89 -59.26 -15.36
N GLU A 200 -3.93 -59.71 -16.09
CA GLU A 200 -3.81 -60.74 -17.14
C GLU A 200 -3.90 -60.07 -18.53
N ILE A 201 -3.03 -60.55 -19.46
CA ILE A 201 -3.02 -60.02 -20.83
C ILE A 201 -4.38 -60.28 -21.51
N GLY A 202 -5.01 -59.22 -22.03
CA GLY A 202 -6.26 -59.27 -22.74
C GLY A 202 -7.50 -59.25 -21.85
N LYS A 203 -7.34 -59.09 -20.52
CA LYS A 203 -8.44 -58.90 -19.58
C LYS A 203 -8.47 -57.48 -19.04
N GLU A 204 -9.66 -57.01 -18.71
CA GLU A 204 -9.83 -55.71 -18.03
C GLU A 204 -9.48 -55.84 -16.56
N SER A 205 -8.80 -54.80 -16.02
CA SER A 205 -8.46 -54.68 -14.61
C SER A 205 -8.79 -53.28 -14.15
N ASN A 206 -9.32 -53.11 -12.93
CA ASN A 206 -9.55 -51.84 -12.32
C ASN A 206 -8.34 -51.42 -11.44
N VAL A 207 -7.90 -50.21 -11.60
CA VAL A 207 -6.88 -49.58 -10.73
C VAL A 207 -7.58 -48.53 -9.91
N MET A 208 -7.52 -48.65 -8.60
CA MET A 208 -8.11 -47.70 -7.66
C MET A 208 -7.01 -47.02 -6.85
N PHE A 209 -7.09 -45.72 -6.68
CA PHE A 209 -6.22 -44.96 -5.79
C PHE A 209 -6.98 -43.75 -5.22
N ASN A 210 -6.59 -43.32 -4.05
CA ASN A 210 -7.10 -42.10 -3.45
C ASN A 210 -6.16 -40.95 -3.74
N LEU A 211 -6.69 -39.84 -4.26
CA LEU A 211 -6.00 -38.57 -4.41
C LEU A 211 -6.48 -37.63 -3.33
N ASN A 212 -5.62 -37.30 -2.39
CA ASN A 212 -5.93 -36.38 -1.30
C ASN A 212 -5.24 -35.05 -1.53
N ASN A 213 -6.00 -33.95 -1.46
CA ASN A 213 -5.40 -32.62 -1.39
C ASN A 213 -4.89 -32.39 0.04
N THR A 214 -3.57 -32.26 0.19
CA THR A 214 -2.88 -31.99 1.46
C THR A 214 -2.42 -30.53 1.57
N GLY A 215 -2.73 -29.72 0.54
CA GLY A 215 -2.47 -28.29 0.54
C GLY A 215 -3.59 -27.49 1.22
N ARG A 216 -3.38 -26.19 1.35
CA ARG A 216 -4.36 -25.22 1.89
C ARG A 216 -5.16 -24.52 0.80
N VAL A 217 -5.19 -25.06 -0.41
CA VAL A 217 -5.88 -24.50 -1.60
C VAL A 217 -7.10 -25.34 -1.94
#